data_684c6b9ecffdbbf3cb1a7711f65963ff
#
_entry.id   684c6b9ecffdbbf3cb1a7711f65963ff
#
_cell.length_a   1.000
_cell.length_b   1.000
_cell.length_c   1.000
_cell.angle_alpha   90.00
_cell.angle_beta   90.00
_cell.angle_gamma   90.00
#
_symmetry.space_group_name_H-M   'P 1'
#
loop_
_entity.id
_entity.type
_entity.pdbx_description
1 polymer ?
#
loop_
_entity_poly.entity_id
_entity_poly.type
_entity_poly.pdbx_seq_one_letter_code
_entity_poly.pdbx_strand_id
1 'polypeptide(L)'
;MSAEERRESVIRAATAEFARGGYHGTSTEAIARRVGVSQPYLFRLFPGKKAIFLAAAERCVDDTIRTFEGASEGLRGEEALHAMANAYTKVIAERPEWLMMQMQMYIAVAAAEQEGDREFGESVRAGWMRLWDTVRLALGADVDETTSFLAHGMLINCLVAMGFPPEHRVWEGLYPSARVTGRLEV
;
A
#
# COMPACT_ATOMS: atom_id res chain seq x y z
N MET A 1 26.50 -7.37 2.05
CA MET A 1 25.22 -6.62 1.97
C MET A 1 25.55 -5.13 2.05
N SER A 2 25.19 -4.38 0.99
CA SER A 2 25.40 -2.93 0.91
C SER A 2 24.49 -2.17 1.90
N ALA A 3 24.74 -0.87 2.10
CA ALA A 3 23.89 -0.01 2.94
C ALA A 3 22.46 0.06 2.36
N GLU A 4 22.34 0.09 1.04
CA GLU A 4 21.04 0.13 0.35
C GLU A 4 20.27 -1.20 0.53
N GLU A 5 20.92 -2.36 0.33
CA GLU A 5 20.29 -3.66 0.58
C GLU A 5 19.82 -3.80 2.04
N ARG A 6 20.57 -3.20 2.98
CA ARG A 6 20.21 -3.17 4.39
C ARG A 6 18.98 -2.30 4.63
N ARG A 7 18.97 -1.11 4.01
CA ARG A 7 17.83 -0.19 4.08
C ARG A 7 16.56 -0.84 3.54
N GLU A 8 16.64 -1.52 2.40
CA GLU A 8 15.54 -2.29 1.80
C GLU A 8 15.04 -3.41 2.72
N SER A 9 15.96 -4.12 3.39
CA SER A 9 15.59 -5.17 4.34
C SER A 9 14.81 -4.61 5.53
N VAL A 10 15.20 -3.41 6.01
CA VAL A 10 14.45 -2.70 7.07
C VAL A 10 13.07 -2.29 6.60
N ILE A 11 12.94 -1.73 5.39
CA ILE A 11 11.64 -1.31 4.83
C ILE A 11 10.69 -2.50 4.72
N ARG A 12 11.13 -3.64 4.20
CA ARG A 12 10.29 -4.85 4.13
C ARG A 12 9.84 -5.35 5.50
N ALA A 13 10.76 -5.39 6.48
CA ALA A 13 10.44 -5.78 7.84
C ALA A 13 9.44 -4.81 8.49
N ALA A 14 9.65 -3.51 8.28
CA ALA A 14 8.80 -2.45 8.79
C ALA A 14 7.38 -2.53 8.19
N THR A 15 7.26 -2.76 6.88
CA THR A 15 5.97 -2.97 6.22
C THR A 15 5.17 -4.09 6.91
N ALA A 16 5.79 -5.24 7.16
CA ALA A 16 5.13 -6.36 7.83
C ALA A 16 4.76 -6.06 9.29
N GLU A 17 5.62 -5.37 10.05
CA GLU A 17 5.34 -5.02 11.44
C GLU A 17 4.25 -3.93 11.53
N PHE A 18 4.30 -2.88 10.69
CA PHE A 18 3.29 -1.84 10.65
C PHE A 18 1.94 -2.33 10.12
N ALA A 19 1.94 -3.24 9.15
CA ALA A 19 0.72 -3.88 8.66
C ALA A 19 -0.06 -4.56 9.79
N ARG A 20 0.64 -5.20 10.75
CA ARG A 20 0.05 -5.91 11.88
C ARG A 20 -0.30 -5.00 13.06
N GLY A 21 0.62 -4.12 13.44
CA GLY A 21 0.54 -3.36 14.68
C GLY A 21 0.14 -1.90 14.52
N GLY A 22 0.05 -1.40 13.29
CA GLY A 22 -0.13 0.01 13.00
C GLY A 22 1.06 0.87 13.41
N TYR A 23 0.95 2.18 13.16
CA TYR A 23 2.02 3.11 13.51
C TYR A 23 2.29 3.14 15.01
N HIS A 24 1.26 3.29 15.83
CA HIS A 24 1.43 3.44 17.29
C HIS A 24 1.79 2.13 17.99
N GLY A 25 1.19 1.01 17.59
CA GLY A 25 1.38 -0.29 18.22
C GLY A 25 2.68 -1.02 17.86
N THR A 26 3.40 -0.56 16.83
CA THR A 26 4.67 -1.17 16.42
C THR A 26 5.85 -0.51 17.13
N SER A 27 6.76 -1.30 17.69
CA SER A 27 8.03 -0.80 18.25
C SER A 27 9.19 -0.91 17.25
N THR A 28 10.14 -0.01 17.36
CA THR A 28 11.37 -0.06 16.53
C THR A 28 12.26 -1.24 16.89
N GLU A 29 12.18 -1.74 18.14
CA GLU A 29 12.85 -2.98 18.58
C GLU A 29 12.28 -4.21 17.85
N ALA A 30 10.96 -4.27 17.63
CA ALA A 30 10.35 -5.35 16.87
C ALA A 30 10.87 -5.40 15.43
N ILE A 31 10.96 -4.23 14.80
CA ILE A 31 11.52 -4.10 13.45
C ILE A 31 13.01 -4.52 13.44
N ALA A 32 13.82 -3.99 14.36
CA ALA A 32 15.23 -4.32 14.46
C ALA A 32 15.47 -5.82 14.65
N ARG A 33 14.71 -6.45 15.55
CA ARG A 33 14.75 -7.91 15.81
C ARG A 33 14.39 -8.71 14.56
N ARG A 34 13.35 -8.30 13.80
CA ARG A 34 12.94 -8.97 12.57
C ARG A 34 14.02 -8.94 11.49
N VAL A 35 14.76 -7.84 11.40
CA VAL A 35 15.88 -7.68 10.46
C VAL A 35 17.16 -8.38 10.95
N GLY A 36 17.26 -8.66 12.25
CA GLY A 36 18.48 -9.22 12.86
C GLY A 36 19.55 -8.17 13.08
N VAL A 37 19.17 -6.93 13.40
CA VAL A 37 20.09 -5.82 13.71
C VAL A 37 19.80 -5.22 15.08
N SER A 38 20.75 -4.46 15.63
CA SER A 38 20.50 -3.69 16.85
C SER A 38 19.66 -2.44 16.55
N GLN A 39 18.85 -2.01 17.54
CA GLN A 39 18.10 -0.77 17.43
C GLN A 39 18.96 0.48 17.18
N PRO A 40 20.14 0.66 17.82
CA PRO A 40 21.05 1.75 17.46
C PRO A 40 21.51 1.70 16.00
N TYR A 41 21.69 0.51 15.43
CA TYR A 41 22.01 0.39 14.01
C TYR A 41 20.82 0.80 13.13
N LEU A 42 19.61 0.42 13.50
CA LEU A 42 18.39 0.85 12.82
C LEU A 42 18.28 2.38 12.76
N PHE A 43 18.58 3.07 13.87
CA PHE A 43 18.54 4.53 13.94
C PHE A 43 19.66 5.23 13.16
N ARG A 44 20.74 4.52 12.80
CA ARG A 44 21.73 5.04 11.84
C ARG A 44 21.21 5.04 10.40
N LEU A 45 20.27 4.17 10.08
CA LEU A 45 19.67 4.08 8.74
C LEU A 45 18.45 4.99 8.61
N PHE A 46 17.71 5.19 9.69
CA PHE A 46 16.47 5.97 9.72
C PHE A 46 16.38 6.82 10.99
N PRO A 47 16.19 8.13 10.90
CA PRO A 47 16.10 9.02 12.05
C PRO A 47 14.77 8.89 12.80
N GLY A 48 14.48 7.70 13.34
CA GLY A 48 13.30 7.43 14.16
C GLY A 48 12.18 6.66 13.45
N LYS A 49 11.15 6.32 14.22
CA LYS A 49 9.99 5.51 13.80
C LYS A 49 9.21 6.15 12.65
N LYS A 50 9.03 7.49 12.69
CA LYS A 50 8.35 8.25 11.65
C LYS A 50 9.03 8.04 10.28
N ALA A 51 10.35 8.17 10.22
CA ALA A 51 11.09 7.99 8.97
C ALA A 51 11.01 6.56 8.43
N ILE A 52 11.00 5.55 9.31
CA ILE A 52 10.83 4.14 8.92
C ILE A 52 9.43 3.93 8.34
N PHE A 53 8.41 4.48 9.00
CA PHE A 53 7.01 4.35 8.56
C PHE A 53 6.80 5.02 7.20
N LEU A 54 7.26 6.26 7.05
CA LEU A 54 7.14 6.99 5.78
C LEU A 54 7.87 6.29 4.64
N ALA A 55 9.04 5.71 4.89
CA ALA A 55 9.75 4.93 3.88
C ALA A 55 8.99 3.64 3.50
N ALA A 56 8.35 2.97 4.46
CA ALA A 56 7.50 1.81 4.17
C ALA A 56 6.22 2.20 3.41
N ALA A 57 5.63 3.35 3.75
CA ALA A 57 4.47 3.90 3.07
C ALA A 57 4.79 4.29 1.62
N GLU A 58 5.89 5.01 1.41
CA GLU A 58 6.38 5.39 0.08
C GLU A 58 6.65 4.15 -0.79
N ARG A 59 7.34 3.14 -0.24
CA ARG A 59 7.57 1.88 -0.95
C ARG A 59 6.25 1.20 -1.34
N CYS A 60 5.25 1.20 -0.47
CA CYS A 60 3.95 0.60 -0.77
C CYS A 60 3.27 1.31 -1.94
N VAL A 61 3.29 2.64 -1.96
CA VAL A 61 2.74 3.44 -3.07
C VAL A 61 3.53 3.20 -4.36
N ASP A 62 4.85 3.21 -4.31
CA ASP A 62 5.71 3.00 -5.47
C ASP A 62 5.56 1.59 -6.06
N ASP A 63 5.38 0.57 -5.22
CA ASP A 63 5.07 -0.79 -5.66
C ASP A 63 3.71 -0.86 -6.37
N THR A 64 2.70 -0.10 -5.89
CA THR A 64 1.40 0.02 -6.56
C THR A 64 1.54 0.68 -7.93
N ILE A 65 2.25 1.80 -8.00
CA ILE A 65 2.51 2.53 -9.24
C ILE A 65 3.19 1.60 -10.24
N ARG A 66 4.29 0.94 -9.86
CA ARG A 66 5.00 0.00 -10.73
C ARG A 66 4.11 -1.15 -11.20
N THR A 67 3.24 -1.64 -10.35
CA THR A 67 2.28 -2.69 -10.71
C THR A 67 1.32 -2.20 -11.79
N PHE A 68 0.80 -0.98 -11.64
CA PHE A 68 -0.11 -0.40 -12.62
C PHE A 68 0.59 -0.04 -13.93
N GLU A 69 1.75 0.59 -13.87
CA GLU A 69 2.56 0.91 -15.06
C GLU A 69 2.91 -0.33 -15.87
N GLY A 70 3.41 -1.38 -15.19
CA GLY A 70 3.76 -2.63 -15.86
C GLY A 70 2.55 -3.35 -16.45
N ALA A 71 1.40 -3.33 -15.77
CA ALA A 71 0.19 -3.96 -16.26
C ALA A 71 -0.45 -3.20 -17.43
N SER A 72 -0.34 -1.89 -17.47
CA SER A 72 -0.94 -1.04 -18.51
C SER A 72 0.03 -0.64 -19.63
N GLU A 73 1.24 -1.20 -19.66
CA GLU A 73 2.22 -0.89 -20.69
C GLU A 73 1.68 -1.16 -22.10
N GLY A 74 1.64 -0.12 -22.93
CA GLY A 74 1.09 -0.18 -24.29
C GLY A 74 -0.44 -0.20 -24.37
N LEU A 75 -1.14 -0.24 -23.24
CA LEU A 75 -2.61 -0.24 -23.17
C LEU A 75 -3.15 1.15 -22.82
N ARG A 76 -4.44 1.38 -23.12
CA ARG A 76 -5.15 2.63 -22.76
C ARG A 76 -6.62 2.36 -22.48
N GLY A 77 -7.27 3.25 -21.72
CA GLY A 77 -8.71 3.20 -21.45
C GLY A 77 -9.14 1.90 -20.81
N GLU A 78 -10.19 1.26 -21.32
CA GLU A 78 -10.78 0.05 -20.75
C GLU A 78 -9.82 -1.15 -20.67
N GLU A 79 -8.94 -1.33 -21.66
CA GLU A 79 -7.93 -2.38 -21.65
C GLU A 79 -6.91 -2.18 -20.51
N ALA A 80 -6.44 -0.94 -20.32
CA ALA A 80 -5.56 -0.59 -19.22
C ALA A 80 -6.24 -0.75 -17.87
N LEU A 81 -7.52 -0.35 -17.75
CA LEU A 81 -8.34 -0.51 -16.55
C LEU A 81 -8.39 -1.98 -16.11
N HIS A 82 -8.77 -2.86 -17.02
CA HIS A 82 -8.88 -4.28 -16.70
C HIS A 82 -7.50 -4.91 -16.36
N ALA A 83 -6.45 -4.52 -17.06
CA ALA A 83 -5.11 -5.02 -16.79
C ALA A 83 -4.61 -4.57 -15.39
N MET A 84 -4.79 -3.30 -15.03
CA MET A 84 -4.43 -2.77 -13.71
C MET A 84 -5.25 -3.43 -12.60
N ALA A 85 -6.57 -3.60 -12.79
CA ALA A 85 -7.46 -4.24 -11.82
C ALA A 85 -7.04 -5.70 -11.54
N ASN A 86 -6.75 -6.47 -12.60
CA ASN A 86 -6.29 -7.84 -12.48
C ASN A 86 -4.92 -7.94 -11.76
N ALA A 87 -3.97 -7.07 -12.12
CA ALA A 87 -2.66 -7.03 -11.50
C ALA A 87 -2.75 -6.69 -10.00
N TYR A 88 -3.59 -5.70 -9.65
CA TYR A 88 -3.80 -5.30 -8.27
C TYR A 88 -4.40 -6.43 -7.42
N THR A 89 -5.47 -7.05 -7.92
CA THR A 89 -6.13 -8.17 -7.24
C THR A 89 -5.16 -9.32 -6.96
N LYS A 90 -4.29 -9.64 -7.93
CA LYS A 90 -3.26 -10.65 -7.75
C LYS A 90 -2.26 -10.26 -6.65
N VAL A 91 -1.78 -9.01 -6.65
CA VAL A 91 -0.80 -8.54 -5.66
C VAL A 91 -1.37 -8.58 -4.24
N ILE A 92 -2.59 -8.12 -4.02
CA ILE A 92 -3.19 -8.13 -2.68
C ILE A 92 -3.48 -9.55 -2.18
N ALA A 93 -3.71 -10.51 -3.08
CA ALA A 93 -3.87 -11.92 -2.72
C ALA A 93 -2.52 -12.57 -2.33
N GLU A 94 -1.44 -12.21 -3.01
CA GLU A 94 -0.11 -12.77 -2.78
C GLU A 94 0.64 -12.09 -1.62
N ARG A 95 0.30 -10.83 -1.31
CA ARG A 95 1.00 -9.98 -0.34
C ARG A 95 0.03 -9.22 0.56
N PRO A 96 -0.68 -9.94 1.46
CA PRO A 96 -1.71 -9.33 2.32
C PRO A 96 -1.17 -8.23 3.23
N GLU A 97 0.10 -8.32 3.67
CA GLU A 97 0.75 -7.27 4.45
C GLU A 97 0.85 -5.94 3.70
N TRP A 98 0.87 -5.99 2.39
CA TRP A 98 0.95 -4.79 1.56
C TRP A 98 -0.39 -4.02 1.54
N LEU A 99 -1.51 -4.74 1.40
CA LEU A 99 -2.85 -4.16 1.54
C LEU A 99 -3.03 -3.59 2.95
N MET A 100 -2.67 -4.35 3.99
CA MET A 100 -2.80 -3.89 5.37
C MET A 100 -1.94 -2.66 5.65
N MET A 101 -0.74 -2.55 5.07
CA MET A 101 0.09 -1.34 5.18
C MET A 101 -0.59 -0.13 4.54
N GLN A 102 -1.27 -0.29 3.39
CA GLN A 102 -2.07 0.79 2.79
C GLN A 102 -3.16 1.28 3.73
N MET A 103 -3.90 0.37 4.37
CA MET A 103 -4.94 0.74 5.33
C MET A 103 -4.36 1.48 6.55
N GLN A 104 -3.20 1.05 7.05
CA GLN A 104 -2.52 1.69 8.18
C GLN A 104 -2.01 3.10 7.85
N MET A 105 -1.64 3.39 6.60
CA MET A 105 -1.22 4.73 6.19
C MET A 105 -2.33 5.76 6.43
N TYR A 106 -3.57 5.44 6.10
CA TYR A 106 -4.69 6.38 6.23
C TYR A 106 -4.98 6.70 7.69
N ILE A 107 -4.96 5.68 8.55
CA ILE A 107 -5.17 5.83 10.00
C ILE A 107 -4.04 6.65 10.62
N ALA A 108 -2.78 6.36 10.24
CA ALA A 108 -1.62 7.08 10.76
C ALA A 108 -1.62 8.55 10.36
N VAL A 109 -1.99 8.87 9.11
CA VAL A 109 -2.13 10.26 8.65
C VAL A 109 -3.23 10.98 9.43
N ALA A 110 -4.39 10.35 9.60
CA ALA A 110 -5.50 10.96 10.33
C ALA A 110 -5.13 11.28 11.80
N ALA A 111 -4.38 10.38 12.46
CA ALA A 111 -3.89 10.60 13.82
C ALA A 111 -2.85 11.74 13.87
N ALA A 112 -1.87 11.73 12.95
CA ALA A 112 -0.83 12.76 12.88
C ALA A 112 -1.42 14.17 12.64
N GLU A 113 -2.42 14.30 11.77
CA GLU A 113 -3.13 15.58 11.54
C GLU A 113 -3.82 16.08 12.81
N GLN A 114 -4.44 15.19 13.60
CA GLN A 114 -5.05 15.56 14.87
C GLN A 114 -4.02 16.04 15.90
N GLU A 115 -2.80 15.53 15.84
CA GLU A 115 -1.67 15.92 16.68
C GLU A 115 -0.94 17.18 16.14
N GLY A 116 -1.34 17.70 14.96
CA GLY A 116 -0.76 18.86 14.31
C GLY A 116 0.49 18.56 13.47
N ASP A 117 0.86 17.29 13.27
CA ASP A 117 1.98 16.87 12.41
C ASP A 117 1.55 16.80 10.94
N ARG A 118 1.41 17.96 10.32
CA ARG A 118 0.99 18.08 8.91
C ARG A 118 2.00 17.49 7.93
N GLU A 119 3.29 17.61 8.23
CA GLU A 119 4.38 17.08 7.39
C GLU A 119 4.26 15.58 7.17
N PHE A 120 3.81 14.84 8.20
CA PHE A 120 3.55 13.41 8.08
C PHE A 120 2.53 13.10 6.97
N GLY A 121 1.41 13.81 6.96
CA GLY A 121 0.36 13.63 5.94
C GLY A 121 0.78 14.10 4.54
N GLU A 122 1.60 15.15 4.44
CA GLU A 122 2.06 15.69 3.15
C GLU A 122 2.82 14.65 2.32
N SER A 123 3.73 13.90 2.95
CA SER A 123 4.49 12.83 2.27
C SER A 123 3.58 11.75 1.69
N VAL A 124 2.57 11.31 2.44
CA VAL A 124 1.62 10.28 2.00
C VAL A 124 0.71 10.83 0.90
N ARG A 125 0.19 12.07 1.06
CA ARG A 125 -0.63 12.72 0.03
C ARG A 125 0.13 12.90 -1.29
N ALA A 126 1.41 13.26 -1.23
CA ALA A 126 2.24 13.38 -2.44
C ALA A 126 2.36 12.02 -3.17
N GLY A 127 2.54 10.93 -2.43
CA GLY A 127 2.50 9.58 -3.00
C GLY A 127 1.17 9.24 -3.66
N TRP A 128 0.06 9.57 -2.99
CA TRP A 128 -1.30 9.40 -3.52
C TRP A 128 -1.51 10.17 -4.83
N MET A 129 -1.00 11.39 -4.94
CA MET A 129 -1.11 12.16 -6.19
C MET A 129 -0.34 11.53 -7.33
N ARG A 130 0.85 10.97 -7.08
CA ARG A 130 1.59 10.21 -8.10
C ARG A 130 0.78 9.00 -8.59
N LEU A 131 0.18 8.24 -7.65
CA LEU A 131 -0.68 7.10 -8.00
C LEU A 131 -1.89 7.54 -8.84
N TRP A 132 -2.58 8.61 -8.41
CA TRP A 132 -3.68 9.22 -9.14
C TRP A 132 -3.29 9.57 -10.58
N ASP A 133 -2.18 10.27 -10.76
CA ASP A 133 -1.71 10.69 -12.08
C ASP A 133 -1.35 9.50 -12.97
N THR A 134 -0.74 8.46 -12.40
CA THR A 134 -0.44 7.21 -13.13
C THR A 134 -1.71 6.56 -13.67
N VAL A 135 -2.71 6.37 -12.82
CA VAL A 135 -4.01 5.78 -13.22
C VAL A 135 -4.72 6.67 -14.25
N ARG A 136 -4.77 7.98 -14.00
CA ARG A 136 -5.39 8.95 -14.89
C ARG A 136 -4.80 8.92 -16.31
N LEU A 137 -3.48 8.86 -16.42
CA LEU A 137 -2.81 8.78 -17.72
C LEU A 137 -3.10 7.46 -18.44
N ALA A 138 -3.14 6.35 -17.74
CA ALA A 138 -3.48 5.06 -18.32
C ALA A 138 -4.94 5.01 -18.82
N LEU A 139 -5.86 5.70 -18.13
CA LEU A 139 -7.28 5.77 -18.47
C LEU A 139 -7.63 6.93 -19.46
N GLY A 140 -6.65 7.46 -20.19
CA GLY A 140 -6.89 8.50 -21.22
C GLY A 140 -7.21 9.87 -20.66
N ALA A 141 -6.76 10.18 -19.43
CA ALA A 141 -6.98 11.42 -18.71
C ALA A 141 -8.44 11.68 -18.28
N ASP A 142 -9.29 10.65 -18.27
CA ASP A 142 -10.66 10.72 -17.79
C ASP A 142 -10.67 10.75 -16.25
N VAL A 143 -11.27 11.80 -15.69
CA VAL A 143 -11.32 12.01 -14.23
C VAL A 143 -12.37 11.10 -13.57
N ASP A 144 -13.51 10.90 -14.23
CA ASP A 144 -14.60 10.10 -13.67
C ASP A 144 -14.24 8.61 -13.66
N GLU A 145 -13.62 8.11 -14.72
CA GLU A 145 -13.08 6.75 -14.77
C GLU A 145 -11.96 6.55 -13.75
N THR A 146 -11.05 7.52 -13.60
CA THR A 146 -9.98 7.48 -12.61
C THR A 146 -10.55 7.40 -11.20
N THR A 147 -11.54 8.24 -10.89
CA THR A 147 -12.22 8.25 -9.59
C THR A 147 -12.92 6.92 -9.33
N SER A 148 -13.64 6.41 -10.32
CA SER A 148 -14.35 5.12 -10.22
C SER A 148 -13.38 3.96 -10.00
N PHE A 149 -12.28 3.90 -10.74
CA PHE A 149 -11.26 2.87 -10.58
C PHE A 149 -10.67 2.86 -9.17
N LEU A 150 -10.25 4.03 -8.67
CA LEU A 150 -9.67 4.14 -7.33
C LEU A 150 -10.70 3.88 -6.22
N ALA A 151 -11.96 4.30 -6.41
CA ALA A 151 -13.05 4.02 -5.47
C ALA A 151 -13.35 2.51 -5.38
N HIS A 152 -13.36 1.80 -6.50
CA HIS A 152 -13.50 0.34 -6.52
C HIS A 152 -12.30 -0.34 -5.83
N GLY A 153 -11.08 0.11 -6.09
CA GLY A 153 -9.88 -0.39 -5.42
C GLY A 153 -9.95 -0.21 -3.89
N MET A 154 -10.40 0.96 -3.42
CA MET A 154 -10.60 1.22 -2.00
C MET A 154 -11.68 0.32 -1.39
N LEU A 155 -12.79 0.10 -2.09
CA LEU A 155 -13.84 -0.80 -1.64
C LEU A 155 -13.31 -2.23 -1.54
N ILE A 156 -12.57 -2.72 -2.53
CA ILE A 156 -11.93 -4.04 -2.51
C ILE A 156 -11.02 -4.16 -1.27
N ASN A 157 -10.18 -3.16 -1.00
CA ASN A 157 -9.29 -3.16 0.16
C ASN A 157 -10.07 -3.29 1.48
N CYS A 158 -11.16 -2.54 1.64
CA CYS A 158 -12.00 -2.61 2.82
C CYS A 158 -12.65 -4.00 2.97
N LEU A 159 -13.20 -4.55 1.89
CA LEU A 159 -13.86 -5.86 1.91
C LEU A 159 -12.88 -7.00 2.22
N VAL A 160 -11.69 -6.96 1.62
CA VAL A 160 -10.63 -7.94 1.91
C VAL A 160 -10.15 -7.81 3.35
N ALA A 161 -9.88 -6.59 3.83
CA ALA A 161 -9.44 -6.35 5.21
C ALA A 161 -10.48 -6.78 6.25
N MET A 162 -11.78 -6.70 5.92
CA MET A 162 -12.88 -7.20 6.77
C MET A 162 -13.08 -8.72 6.67
N GLY A 163 -12.34 -9.42 5.80
CA GLY A 163 -12.38 -10.87 5.68
C GLY A 163 -13.65 -11.41 5.00
N PHE A 164 -14.29 -10.64 4.12
CA PHE A 164 -15.42 -11.16 3.35
C PHE A 164 -14.98 -12.31 2.43
N PRO A 165 -15.66 -13.49 2.50
CA PRO A 165 -15.31 -14.61 1.65
C PRO A 165 -15.60 -14.30 0.17
N PRO A 166 -14.85 -14.90 -0.77
CA PRO A 166 -14.99 -14.61 -2.21
C PRO A 166 -16.38 -14.83 -2.79
N GLU A 167 -17.16 -15.72 -2.19
CA GLU A 167 -18.51 -16.07 -2.63
C GLU A 167 -19.59 -15.13 -2.08
N HIS A 168 -19.21 -14.20 -1.20
CA HIS A 168 -20.20 -13.33 -0.59
C HIS A 168 -20.78 -12.33 -1.60
N ARG A 169 -22.10 -12.10 -1.53
CA ARG A 169 -22.83 -11.20 -2.44
C ARG A 169 -22.32 -9.76 -2.48
N VAL A 170 -21.53 -9.33 -1.47
CA VAL A 170 -20.93 -8.00 -1.42
C VAL A 170 -20.01 -7.71 -2.61
N TRP A 171 -19.53 -8.76 -3.28
CA TRP A 171 -18.67 -8.66 -4.47
C TRP A 171 -19.46 -8.49 -5.77
N GLU A 172 -20.79 -8.61 -5.72
CA GLU A 172 -21.65 -8.37 -6.89
C GLU A 172 -21.53 -6.90 -7.30
N GLY A 173 -21.34 -6.64 -8.58
CA GLY A 173 -21.15 -5.29 -9.12
C GLY A 173 -19.72 -4.77 -9.11
N LEU A 174 -18.78 -5.49 -8.48
CA LEU A 174 -17.35 -5.26 -8.69
C LEU A 174 -16.88 -6.01 -9.94
N TYR A 175 -15.77 -5.56 -10.54
CA TYR A 175 -15.19 -6.25 -11.69
C TYR A 175 -14.95 -7.74 -11.37
N PRO A 176 -15.15 -8.66 -12.33
CA PRO A 176 -14.96 -10.10 -12.10
C PRO A 176 -13.59 -10.47 -11.54
N SER A 177 -12.55 -9.69 -11.89
CA SER A 177 -11.18 -9.81 -11.39
C SER A 177 -11.00 -9.40 -9.92
N ALA A 178 -11.97 -8.71 -9.34
CA ALA A 178 -11.87 -8.23 -7.94
C ALA A 178 -12.14 -9.31 -6.88
N ARG A 179 -12.56 -10.51 -7.30
CA ARG A 179 -12.76 -11.64 -6.38
C ARG A 179 -11.40 -12.22 -5.98
N VAL A 180 -10.90 -11.77 -4.87
CA VAL A 180 -9.65 -12.28 -4.29
C VAL A 180 -9.90 -13.70 -3.75
N THR A 181 -9.33 -14.69 -4.43
CA THR A 181 -9.41 -16.11 -4.05
C THR A 181 -8.33 -16.47 -3.02
N GLY A 182 -8.38 -15.88 -1.84
CA GLY A 182 -7.44 -16.20 -0.78
C GLY A 182 -7.92 -15.68 0.57
N ARG A 183 -7.83 -16.52 1.62
CA ARG A 183 -7.92 -16.03 2.99
C ARG A 183 -6.66 -15.26 3.31
N LEU A 184 -6.79 -14.06 3.85
CA LEU A 184 -5.69 -13.42 4.55
C LEU A 184 -5.41 -14.27 5.80
N GLU A 185 -4.39 -15.12 5.76
CA GLU A 185 -3.84 -15.68 6.98
C GLU A 185 -3.04 -14.57 7.68
N VAL A 186 -3.64 -14.03 8.74
CA VAL A 186 -3.06 -12.96 9.58
C VAL A 186 -2.17 -13.58 10.65
#